data_13ead4d46cc304b24c2195ca08dc38fd
#
_entry.id   13ead4d46cc304b24c2195ca08dc38fd
#
_cell.length_a   1.000
_cell.length_b   1.000
_cell.length_c   1.000
_cell.angle_alpha   90.00
_cell.angle_beta   90.00
_cell.angle_gamma   90.00
#
_symmetry.space_group_name_H-M   'P 1'
#
loop_
_entity.id
_entity.type
_entity.pdbx_description
1 polymer ?
#
loop_
_entity_poly.entity_id
_entity_poly.type
_entity_poly.pdbx_seq_one_letter_code
_entity_poly.pdbx_strand_id
1 'polypeptide(L)'
;MYRKYLSLLISACVLTACTGETTASVTSKTVPAEKITQIEAKVKKLYPDADTKLQHKIVDVAVESLESMVFIKGGTFMMGAFKAPCSPISTDRMDWSPDAKCNTDITNVKTGANFIHKVTLSNYSLANHETTYHGFDAFQRAHHRPVVDADMREKHDLSDDKFKNLTTPTKTWQEAKDYCLWLGELTDYPIDLPTEAQWEYAARNRGKHLYYATNNGYLERKGDQHLVDGRYVDYTKDEWNIGSSTDLNQIKLYPPNPLGLYDMSGNVMEWMNDWYSEDYYQHSPEIDPQGPSSGTKKAMRGVGLTTSRSSNAIVQEKYHLYYGFRCAVQQKTTINSTK
;
A
#
# COMPACT_ATOMS: atom_id res chain seq x y z
N MET A 1 90.16 1.84 15.97
CA MET A 1 89.14 2.01 14.96
C MET A 1 87.77 1.58 15.55
N TYR A 2 87.01 2.52 16.05
CA TYR A 2 85.64 2.23 16.60
C TYR A 2 84.59 2.67 15.60
N ARG A 3 83.79 1.74 15.06
CA ARG A 3 82.62 2.02 14.24
C ARG A 3 81.42 2.14 15.17
N LYS A 4 80.84 3.35 15.21
CA LYS A 4 79.54 3.63 15.87
C LYS A 4 78.44 3.18 14.94
N TYR A 5 77.57 2.27 15.41
CA TYR A 5 76.31 1.95 14.76
C TYR A 5 75.27 2.93 15.26
N LEU A 6 74.66 3.66 14.34
CA LEU A 6 73.54 4.56 14.59
C LEU A 6 72.19 3.75 14.31
N SER A 7 71.46 3.39 15.35
CA SER A 7 70.21 2.73 15.19
C SER A 7 69.10 3.78 14.93
N LEU A 8 68.53 3.77 13.72
CA LEU A 8 67.34 4.54 13.38
C LEU A 8 66.11 3.77 13.87
N LEU A 9 65.39 4.34 14.85
CA LEU A 9 64.09 3.93 15.26
C LEU A 9 63.05 4.52 14.26
N ILE A 10 62.51 3.67 13.39
CA ILE A 10 61.37 4.04 12.53
C ILE A 10 60.12 3.82 13.36
N SER A 11 59.47 4.91 13.79
CA SER A 11 58.15 4.88 14.42
C SER A 11 57.09 4.70 13.33
N ALA A 12 56.51 3.51 13.25
CA ALA A 12 55.41 3.24 12.37
C ALA A 12 54.10 3.80 12.97
N CYS A 13 53.66 4.96 12.50
CA CYS A 13 52.30 5.42 12.73
C CYS A 13 51.33 4.50 11.97
N VAL A 14 50.67 3.60 12.69
CA VAL A 14 49.52 2.87 12.17
C VAL A 14 48.36 3.84 12.07
N LEU A 15 48.13 4.36 10.88
CA LEU A 15 46.88 5.04 10.55
C LEU A 15 45.76 3.96 10.47
N THR A 16 45.00 3.81 11.55
CA THR A 16 43.73 3.11 11.51
C THR A 16 42.76 3.93 10.65
N ALA A 17 42.70 3.61 9.36
CA ALA A 17 41.62 4.09 8.51
C ALA A 17 40.31 3.45 9.02
N CYS A 18 39.50 4.25 9.70
CA CYS A 18 38.09 3.92 9.86
C CYS A 18 37.49 3.94 8.46
N THR A 19 37.35 2.75 7.85
CA THR A 19 36.48 2.56 6.69
C THR A 19 35.01 2.61 7.19
N GLY A 20 34.52 3.81 7.41
CA GLY A 20 33.10 4.03 7.50
C GLY A 20 32.51 3.67 6.13
N GLU A 21 31.71 2.63 6.08
CA GLU A 21 30.87 2.38 4.91
C GLU A 21 30.01 3.64 4.70
N THR A 22 30.36 4.44 3.71
CA THR A 22 29.54 5.56 3.27
C THR A 22 28.32 4.96 2.58
N THR A 23 27.18 4.87 3.30
CA THR A 23 25.90 4.60 2.67
C THR A 23 25.66 5.70 1.63
N ALA A 24 25.33 5.30 0.39
CA ALA A 24 25.00 6.25 -0.66
C ALA A 24 23.81 7.12 -0.21
N SER A 25 23.82 8.42 -0.55
CA SER A 25 22.70 9.32 -0.21
C SER A 25 21.43 8.85 -0.91
N VAL A 26 20.28 8.92 -0.20
CA VAL A 26 18.97 8.65 -0.81
C VAL A 26 18.68 9.73 -1.85
N THR A 27 18.26 9.32 -3.04
CA THR A 27 17.90 10.22 -4.14
C THR A 27 16.57 9.80 -4.76
N SER A 28 15.85 10.75 -5.32
CA SER A 28 14.56 10.52 -5.97
C SER A 28 14.43 11.35 -7.24
N LYS A 29 13.66 10.85 -8.22
CA LYS A 29 13.29 11.61 -9.42
C LYS A 29 12.05 12.48 -9.21
N THR A 30 11.24 12.15 -8.23
CA THR A 30 9.91 12.76 -8.01
C THR A 30 9.81 13.50 -6.69
N VAL A 31 10.59 13.11 -5.67
CA VAL A 31 10.66 13.81 -4.39
C VAL A 31 11.79 14.84 -4.44
N PRO A 32 11.51 16.13 -4.20
CA PRO A 32 12.54 17.18 -4.24
C PRO A 32 13.67 16.93 -3.24
N ALA A 33 14.90 17.21 -3.63
CA ALA A 33 16.10 17.02 -2.78
C ALA A 33 15.99 17.75 -1.43
N GLU A 34 15.38 18.95 -1.42
CA GLU A 34 15.11 19.68 -0.18
C GLU A 34 14.22 18.88 0.78
N LYS A 35 13.18 18.19 0.25
CA LYS A 35 12.30 17.35 1.06
C LYS A 35 13.04 16.14 1.62
N ILE A 36 13.91 15.51 0.84
CA ILE A 36 14.77 14.42 1.30
C ILE A 36 15.66 14.89 2.46
N THR A 37 16.31 16.06 2.32
CA THR A 37 17.12 16.66 3.38
C THR A 37 16.31 16.93 4.67
N GLN A 38 15.07 17.40 4.53
CA GLN A 38 14.16 17.59 5.68
C GLN A 38 13.84 16.26 6.38
N ILE A 39 13.58 15.19 5.60
CA ILE A 39 13.33 13.84 6.13
C ILE A 39 14.59 13.32 6.85
N GLU A 40 15.79 13.45 6.26
CA GLU A 40 17.06 13.06 6.88
C GLU A 40 17.29 13.76 8.23
N ALA A 41 17.07 15.07 8.28
CA ALA A 41 17.21 15.85 9.50
C ALA A 41 16.20 15.39 10.59
N LYS A 42 14.97 15.08 10.18
CA LYS A 42 13.94 14.58 11.07
C LYS A 42 14.25 13.18 11.60
N VAL A 43 14.72 12.26 10.75
CA VAL A 43 15.14 10.91 11.14
C VAL A 43 16.27 10.97 12.16
N LYS A 44 17.29 11.78 11.94
CA LYS A 44 18.40 11.99 12.91
C LYS A 44 17.91 12.51 14.26
N LYS A 45 16.90 13.39 14.25
CA LYS A 45 16.32 13.95 15.46
C LYS A 45 15.46 12.94 16.24
N LEU A 46 14.63 12.15 15.53
CA LEU A 46 13.71 11.19 16.13
C LEU A 46 14.41 9.89 16.57
N TYR A 47 15.47 9.51 15.86
CA TYR A 47 16.18 8.24 16.06
C TYR A 47 17.70 8.45 16.25
N PRO A 48 18.11 9.24 17.26
CA PRO A 48 19.54 9.56 17.47
C PRO A 48 20.37 8.32 17.81
N ASP A 49 19.77 7.30 18.41
CA ASP A 49 20.44 6.06 18.83
C ASP A 49 20.44 4.98 17.74
N ALA A 50 19.74 5.20 16.64
CA ALA A 50 19.76 4.26 15.51
C ALA A 50 21.10 4.38 14.77
N ASP A 51 21.66 3.24 14.37
CA ASP A 51 22.85 3.22 13.55
C ASP A 51 22.59 3.86 12.15
N THR A 52 23.67 4.22 11.47
CA THR A 52 23.59 4.90 10.17
C THR A 52 22.84 4.08 9.14
N LYS A 53 22.93 2.75 9.18
CA LYS A 53 22.22 1.86 8.25
C LYS A 53 20.71 1.90 8.46
N LEU A 54 20.27 1.88 9.72
CA LEU A 54 18.84 1.98 10.04
C LEU A 54 18.30 3.37 9.74
N GLN A 55 19.04 4.45 10.08
CA GLN A 55 18.64 5.82 9.73
C GLN A 55 18.46 5.96 8.21
N HIS A 56 19.43 5.47 7.43
CA HIS A 56 19.34 5.48 5.96
C HIS A 56 18.11 4.70 5.46
N LYS A 57 17.86 3.50 6.00
CA LYS A 57 16.68 2.69 5.65
C LYS A 57 15.36 3.42 5.95
N ILE A 58 15.27 4.13 7.08
CA ILE A 58 14.09 4.93 7.43
C ILE A 58 13.86 6.06 6.42
N VAL A 59 14.93 6.76 6.03
CA VAL A 59 14.85 7.82 5.00
C VAL A 59 14.42 7.23 3.66
N ASP A 60 14.99 6.12 3.23
CA ASP A 60 14.66 5.43 1.98
C ASP A 60 13.18 5.05 1.95
N VAL A 61 12.68 4.42 3.00
CA VAL A 61 11.24 4.05 3.13
C VAL A 61 10.33 5.28 3.10
N ALA A 62 10.70 6.37 3.76
CA ALA A 62 9.90 7.60 3.75
C ALA A 62 9.85 8.22 2.34
N VAL A 63 10.98 8.21 1.62
CA VAL A 63 11.06 8.71 0.23
C VAL A 63 10.27 7.79 -0.71
N GLU A 64 10.48 6.46 -0.66
CA GLU A 64 9.71 5.48 -1.45
C GLU A 64 8.20 5.61 -1.21
N SER A 65 7.79 5.88 0.04
CA SER A 65 6.37 6.09 0.35
C SER A 65 5.79 7.29 -0.38
N LEU A 66 6.52 8.40 -0.46
CA LEU A 66 6.09 9.58 -1.21
C LEU A 66 6.09 9.34 -2.72
N GLU A 67 7.08 8.62 -3.25
CA GLU A 67 7.13 8.23 -4.67
C GLU A 67 5.95 7.35 -5.09
N SER A 68 5.46 6.52 -4.16
CA SER A 68 4.34 5.61 -4.40
C SER A 68 2.98 6.31 -4.45
N MET A 69 2.87 7.57 -3.98
CA MET A 69 1.59 8.26 -3.84
C MET A 69 1.03 8.73 -5.18
N VAL A 70 -0.10 8.18 -5.57
CA VAL A 70 -0.89 8.59 -6.74
C VAL A 70 -1.92 9.62 -6.32
N PHE A 71 -1.86 10.81 -6.91
CA PHE A 71 -2.87 11.84 -6.68
C PHE A 71 -4.19 11.48 -7.36
N ILE A 72 -5.28 11.49 -6.58
CA ILE A 72 -6.62 11.16 -7.04
C ILE A 72 -7.49 12.41 -6.93
N LYS A 73 -7.88 12.95 -8.09
CA LYS A 73 -8.87 14.02 -8.13
C LYS A 73 -10.20 13.48 -7.63
N GLY A 74 -10.71 14.07 -6.57
CA GLY A 74 -12.01 13.75 -6.01
C GLY A 74 -13.17 13.96 -6.98
N GLY A 75 -14.34 13.62 -6.53
CA GLY A 75 -15.57 13.71 -7.32
C GLY A 75 -16.71 12.93 -6.69
N THR A 76 -17.83 12.90 -7.38
CA THR A 76 -19.05 12.24 -6.91
C THR A 76 -19.23 10.90 -7.59
N PHE A 77 -19.63 9.88 -6.84
CA PHE A 77 -19.94 8.54 -7.35
C PHE A 77 -21.04 7.87 -6.53
N MET A 78 -21.59 6.79 -7.07
CA MET A 78 -22.51 5.91 -6.34
C MET A 78 -21.70 4.79 -5.70
N MET A 79 -21.49 4.87 -4.40
CA MET A 79 -20.78 3.87 -3.59
C MET A 79 -21.72 2.73 -3.24
N GLY A 80 -21.17 1.51 -3.18
CA GLY A 80 -21.92 0.30 -2.83
C GLY A 80 -22.12 -0.64 -4.03
N ALA A 81 -23.01 -1.61 -3.86
CA ALA A 81 -23.27 -2.64 -4.85
C ALA A 81 -23.93 -2.08 -6.11
N PHE A 82 -23.51 -2.58 -7.25
CA PHE A 82 -24.18 -2.32 -8.54
C PHE A 82 -24.33 -3.63 -9.31
N LYS A 83 -25.20 -3.64 -10.32
CA LYS A 83 -25.52 -4.85 -11.07
C LYS A 83 -24.46 -5.20 -12.10
N ALA A 84 -24.18 -6.49 -12.25
CA ALA A 84 -23.26 -7.00 -13.28
C ALA A 84 -23.84 -6.93 -14.70
N PRO A 85 -23.01 -6.75 -15.72
CA PRO A 85 -23.42 -6.98 -17.10
C PRO A 85 -23.73 -8.46 -17.34
N CYS A 86 -24.54 -8.74 -18.35
CA CYS A 86 -24.83 -10.12 -18.76
C CYS A 86 -23.60 -10.86 -19.28
N SER A 87 -23.61 -12.18 -19.11
CA SER A 87 -22.65 -13.06 -19.77
C SER A 87 -23.05 -13.27 -21.26
N PRO A 88 -22.10 -13.29 -22.22
CA PRO A 88 -20.67 -13.15 -21.98
C PRO A 88 -20.30 -11.68 -21.66
N ILE A 89 -19.44 -11.53 -20.67
CA ILE A 89 -18.87 -10.21 -20.34
C ILE A 89 -18.01 -9.80 -21.52
N SER A 90 -18.39 -8.71 -22.20
CA SER A 90 -17.56 -8.13 -23.24
C SER A 90 -16.39 -7.42 -22.59
N THR A 91 -15.16 -7.80 -22.96
CA THR A 91 -13.92 -7.17 -22.48
C THR A 91 -13.77 -5.74 -23.00
N ASP A 92 -14.57 -5.33 -23.97
CA ASP A 92 -14.47 -4.02 -24.65
C ASP A 92 -15.06 -2.86 -23.85
N ARG A 93 -15.60 -3.09 -22.64
CA ARG A 93 -16.30 -2.04 -21.89
C ARG A 93 -15.72 -1.85 -20.49
N MET A 94 -14.88 -0.83 -20.38
CA MET A 94 -14.52 -0.26 -19.06
C MET A 94 -15.66 0.53 -18.41
N ASP A 95 -16.69 0.89 -19.16
CA ASP A 95 -17.87 1.63 -18.69
C ASP A 95 -19.12 0.75 -18.84
N TRP A 96 -19.53 0.15 -17.74
CA TRP A 96 -20.80 -0.54 -17.67
C TRP A 96 -21.91 0.40 -17.17
N SER A 97 -23.10 0.33 -17.79
CA SER A 97 -24.26 1.10 -17.36
C SER A 97 -25.07 0.34 -16.29
N PRO A 98 -25.48 0.98 -15.19
CA PRO A 98 -26.39 0.39 -14.23
C PRO A 98 -27.78 0.07 -14.84
N ASP A 99 -28.12 0.68 -15.97
CA ASP A 99 -29.37 0.45 -16.71
C ASP A 99 -29.31 -0.76 -17.65
N ALA A 100 -28.17 -1.44 -17.74
CA ALA A 100 -28.05 -2.68 -18.50
C ALA A 100 -29.05 -3.72 -17.94
N LYS A 101 -29.87 -4.29 -18.83
CA LYS A 101 -31.04 -5.13 -18.48
C LYS A 101 -30.72 -6.47 -17.83
N CYS A 102 -29.46 -6.81 -17.63
CA CYS A 102 -29.07 -8.06 -17.01
C CYS A 102 -28.86 -7.91 -15.50
N ASN A 103 -29.67 -8.63 -14.79
CA ASN A 103 -29.87 -8.55 -13.34
C ASN A 103 -29.13 -9.66 -12.57
N THR A 104 -27.91 -10.01 -12.91
CA THR A 104 -27.16 -10.86 -12.02
C THR A 104 -26.63 -9.97 -10.88
N ASP A 105 -27.35 -9.97 -9.78
CA ASP A 105 -26.89 -9.39 -8.53
C ASP A 105 -25.76 -10.29 -8.00
N ILE A 106 -24.51 -9.96 -8.32
CA ILE A 106 -23.34 -10.72 -7.81
C ILE A 106 -23.24 -10.55 -6.30
N THR A 107 -23.82 -9.50 -5.77
CA THR A 107 -23.88 -9.25 -4.34
C THR A 107 -25.19 -9.76 -3.78
N ASN A 108 -25.40 -11.06 -3.77
CA ASN A 108 -26.58 -11.74 -3.20
C ASN A 108 -26.75 -11.48 -1.68
N VAL A 109 -26.31 -10.33 -1.21
CA VAL A 109 -26.34 -9.95 0.19
C VAL A 109 -27.50 -9.00 0.40
N LYS A 110 -28.61 -9.54 0.90
CA LYS A 110 -29.76 -8.79 1.40
C LYS A 110 -29.44 -7.95 2.66
N THR A 111 -28.15 -7.62 2.89
CA THR A 111 -27.70 -6.84 4.03
C THR A 111 -27.53 -5.37 3.62
N GLY A 112 -27.78 -4.45 4.52
CA GLY A 112 -27.57 -3.02 4.34
C GLY A 112 -26.15 -2.64 3.93
N ALA A 113 -25.20 -3.58 4.06
CA ALA A 113 -23.81 -3.44 3.67
C ALA A 113 -23.57 -3.07 2.21
N ASN A 114 -24.52 -3.37 1.33
CA ASN A 114 -24.40 -3.11 -0.12
C ASN A 114 -25.35 -2.00 -0.60
N PHE A 115 -25.93 -1.24 0.31
CA PHE A 115 -26.83 -0.15 -0.05
C PHE A 115 -26.09 0.89 -0.93
N ILE A 116 -26.68 1.19 -2.10
CA ILE A 116 -26.13 2.20 -3.02
C ILE A 116 -26.47 3.57 -2.50
N HIS A 117 -25.45 4.42 -2.34
CA HIS A 117 -25.61 5.79 -1.88
C HIS A 117 -24.62 6.73 -2.56
N LYS A 118 -24.99 7.99 -2.61
CA LYS A 118 -24.17 9.02 -3.23
C LYS A 118 -23.04 9.44 -2.28
N VAL A 119 -21.81 9.47 -2.78
CA VAL A 119 -20.62 9.94 -2.07
C VAL A 119 -19.88 10.95 -2.91
N THR A 120 -19.45 12.04 -2.29
CA THR A 120 -18.57 13.06 -2.89
C THR A 120 -17.29 13.13 -2.09
N LEU A 121 -16.15 12.91 -2.74
CA LEU A 121 -14.84 12.93 -2.12
C LEU A 121 -14.06 14.19 -2.51
N SER A 122 -13.37 14.75 -1.54
CA SER A 122 -12.27 15.68 -1.77
C SER A 122 -11.10 14.99 -2.47
N ASN A 123 -10.14 15.77 -3.00
CA ASN A 123 -8.89 15.20 -3.52
C ASN A 123 -8.09 14.55 -2.39
N TYR A 124 -7.32 13.53 -2.73
CA TYR A 124 -6.39 12.83 -1.82
C TYR A 124 -5.30 12.15 -2.64
N SER A 125 -4.32 11.54 -1.98
CA SER A 125 -3.39 10.62 -2.66
C SER A 125 -3.45 9.25 -2.00
N LEU A 126 -3.21 8.20 -2.77
CA LEU A 126 -3.23 6.81 -2.31
C LEU A 126 -1.94 6.13 -2.75
N ALA A 127 -1.33 5.35 -1.86
CA ALA A 127 -0.17 4.55 -2.22
C ALA A 127 -0.53 3.57 -3.36
N ASN A 128 0.33 3.50 -4.36
CA ASN A 128 0.04 2.73 -5.57
C ASN A 128 0.11 1.21 -5.37
N HIS A 129 0.59 0.74 -4.23
CA HIS A 129 0.63 -0.65 -3.80
C HIS A 129 0.46 -0.76 -2.29
N GLU A 130 0.26 -1.97 -1.78
CA GLU A 130 0.21 -2.26 -0.36
C GLU A 130 1.58 -2.06 0.30
N THR A 131 1.58 -1.85 1.62
CA THR A 131 2.81 -1.76 2.41
C THR A 131 3.54 -3.10 2.38
N THR A 132 4.85 -3.03 2.14
CA THR A 132 5.72 -4.20 2.05
C THR A 132 6.43 -4.50 3.37
N TYR A 133 6.97 -5.72 3.49
CA TYR A 133 7.88 -6.07 4.59
C TYR A 133 9.07 -5.10 4.69
N HIS A 134 9.61 -4.61 3.56
CA HIS A 134 10.71 -3.65 3.58
C HIS A 134 10.38 -2.39 4.38
N GLY A 135 9.23 -1.79 4.10
CA GLY A 135 8.77 -0.59 4.80
C GLY A 135 8.42 -0.87 6.26
N PHE A 136 7.65 -1.94 6.49
CA PHE A 136 7.16 -2.26 7.83
C PHE A 136 8.29 -2.74 8.77
N ASP A 137 9.29 -3.47 8.27
CA ASP A 137 10.47 -3.84 9.04
C ASP A 137 11.31 -2.63 9.48
N ALA A 138 11.40 -1.59 8.65
CA ALA A 138 12.06 -0.34 9.04
C ALA A 138 11.31 0.32 10.22
N PHE A 139 9.98 0.37 10.15
CA PHE A 139 9.12 0.86 11.24
C PHE A 139 9.30 0.05 12.53
N GLN A 140 9.28 -1.28 12.44
CA GLN A 140 9.45 -2.16 13.60
C GLN A 140 10.82 -1.93 14.26
N ARG A 141 11.89 -1.89 13.47
CA ARG A 141 13.25 -1.65 13.98
C ARG A 141 13.42 -0.24 14.57
N ALA A 142 12.82 0.78 13.95
CA ALA A 142 12.82 2.15 14.47
C ALA A 142 12.19 2.25 15.87
N HIS A 143 11.27 1.33 16.18
CA HIS A 143 10.58 1.26 17.48
C HIS A 143 11.09 0.12 18.39
N HIS A 144 12.28 -0.44 18.10
CA HIS A 144 12.89 -1.54 18.85
C HIS A 144 11.99 -2.78 19.00
N ARG A 145 11.18 -3.04 17.95
CA ARG A 145 10.29 -4.21 17.88
C ARG A 145 10.88 -5.28 16.96
N PRO A 146 10.60 -6.57 17.19
CA PRO A 146 10.98 -7.61 16.26
C PRO A 146 10.27 -7.40 14.89
N VAL A 147 10.98 -7.73 13.82
CA VAL A 147 10.38 -7.76 12.48
C VAL A 147 9.29 -8.84 12.40
N VAL A 148 8.38 -8.70 11.45
CA VAL A 148 7.34 -9.70 11.23
C VAL A 148 7.97 -11.05 10.88
N ASP A 149 7.45 -12.13 11.46
CA ASP A 149 7.94 -13.50 11.26
C ASP A 149 9.44 -13.71 11.56
N ALA A 150 10.01 -12.95 12.52
CA ALA A 150 11.41 -13.00 12.90
C ALA A 150 11.88 -14.45 13.18
N ASP A 151 11.14 -15.19 13.99
CA ASP A 151 11.48 -16.58 14.36
C ASP A 151 11.49 -17.51 13.13
N MET A 152 10.56 -17.31 12.20
CA MET A 152 10.47 -18.08 10.97
C MET A 152 11.65 -17.75 10.04
N ARG A 153 11.99 -16.47 9.91
CA ARG A 153 13.14 -16.03 9.10
C ARG A 153 14.44 -16.59 9.65
N GLU A 154 14.66 -16.51 10.96
CA GLU A 154 15.83 -17.06 11.62
C GLU A 154 15.91 -18.59 11.46
N LYS A 155 14.83 -19.29 11.77
CA LYS A 155 14.75 -20.76 11.66
C LYS A 155 15.09 -21.29 10.27
N HIS A 156 14.74 -20.55 9.22
CA HIS A 156 14.92 -20.96 7.82
C HIS A 156 16.05 -20.21 7.10
N ASP A 157 16.86 -19.44 7.84
CA ASP A 157 17.96 -18.61 7.30
C ASP A 157 17.50 -17.75 6.10
N LEU A 158 16.39 -17.05 6.27
CA LEU A 158 15.79 -16.23 5.23
C LEU A 158 16.22 -14.78 5.38
N SER A 159 16.90 -14.24 4.37
CA SER A 159 17.30 -12.85 4.34
C SER A 159 16.10 -11.92 4.14
N ASP A 160 16.19 -10.69 4.65
CA ASP A 160 15.19 -9.62 4.46
C ASP A 160 14.90 -9.36 2.96
N ASP A 161 15.87 -9.55 2.08
CA ASP A 161 15.71 -9.33 0.64
C ASP A 161 14.66 -10.25 -0.01
N LYS A 162 14.45 -11.45 0.55
CA LYS A 162 13.39 -12.36 0.08
C LYS A 162 11.99 -11.83 0.31
N PHE A 163 11.85 -10.98 1.33
CA PHE A 163 10.56 -10.40 1.73
C PHE A 163 10.37 -8.98 1.21
N LYS A 164 11.41 -8.34 0.70
CA LYS A 164 11.43 -6.91 0.37
C LYS A 164 10.17 -6.42 -0.35
N ASN A 165 9.71 -7.15 -1.35
CA ASN A 165 8.60 -6.77 -2.21
C ASN A 165 7.30 -7.55 -1.92
N LEU A 166 7.26 -8.33 -0.84
CA LEU A 166 6.03 -8.99 -0.41
C LEU A 166 5.20 -8.04 0.45
N THR A 167 3.89 -8.16 0.38
CA THR A 167 2.99 -7.42 1.26
C THR A 167 3.16 -7.86 2.70
N THR A 168 3.22 -6.91 3.64
CA THR A 168 3.36 -7.24 5.07
C THR A 168 2.01 -7.49 5.71
N PRO A 169 1.85 -8.59 6.48
CA PRO A 169 0.70 -8.75 7.34
C PRO A 169 0.83 -7.91 8.62
N THR A 170 -0.30 -7.57 9.23
CA THR A 170 -0.37 -6.98 10.56
C THR A 170 -1.25 -7.80 11.48
N LYS A 171 -0.93 -7.84 12.79
CA LYS A 171 -1.78 -8.46 13.81
C LYS A 171 -2.96 -7.58 14.20
N THR A 172 -2.77 -6.28 14.12
CA THR A 172 -3.77 -5.32 14.55
C THR A 172 -3.98 -4.24 13.51
N TRP A 173 -5.19 -3.71 13.47
CA TRP A 173 -5.47 -2.48 12.75
C TRP A 173 -4.59 -1.32 13.22
N GLN A 174 -4.27 -1.27 14.52
CA GLN A 174 -3.45 -0.21 15.10
C GLN A 174 -2.02 -0.22 14.55
N GLU A 175 -1.42 -1.39 14.32
CA GLU A 175 -0.09 -1.48 13.68
C GLU A 175 -0.08 -0.85 12.28
N ALA A 176 -1.11 -1.12 11.48
CA ALA A 176 -1.25 -0.51 10.15
C ALA A 176 -1.43 1.02 10.24
N LYS A 177 -2.27 1.47 11.18
CA LYS A 177 -2.52 2.88 11.45
C LYS A 177 -1.25 3.60 11.91
N ASP A 178 -0.54 3.04 12.88
CA ASP A 178 0.69 3.61 13.44
C ASP A 178 1.79 3.74 12.39
N TYR A 179 1.91 2.78 11.49
CA TYR A 179 2.84 2.86 10.36
C TYR A 179 2.53 4.05 9.44
N CYS A 180 1.27 4.23 9.04
CA CYS A 180 0.90 5.34 8.19
C CYS A 180 1.12 6.70 8.90
N LEU A 181 0.77 6.80 10.18
CA LEU A 181 1.02 8.00 10.98
C LEU A 181 2.53 8.28 11.16
N TRP A 182 3.34 7.23 11.32
CA TRP A 182 4.80 7.34 11.37
C TRP A 182 5.37 7.92 10.08
N LEU A 183 4.91 7.48 8.92
CA LEU A 183 5.28 8.10 7.64
C LEU A 183 4.86 9.56 7.59
N GLY A 184 3.69 9.88 8.14
CA GLY A 184 3.21 11.25 8.27
C GLY A 184 4.14 12.11 9.12
N GLU A 185 4.60 11.60 10.26
CA GLU A 185 5.55 12.28 11.13
C GLU A 185 6.89 12.52 10.42
N LEU A 186 7.42 11.53 9.70
CA LEU A 186 8.68 11.65 8.97
C LEU A 186 8.62 12.67 7.83
N THR A 187 7.47 12.74 7.16
CA THR A 187 7.32 13.48 5.91
C THR A 187 6.57 14.80 6.03
N ASP A 188 6.03 15.13 7.21
CA ASP A 188 5.15 16.29 7.44
C ASP A 188 3.91 16.35 6.52
N TYR A 189 3.50 15.22 5.98
CA TYR A 189 2.24 15.08 5.27
C TYR A 189 1.18 14.40 6.15
N PRO A 190 -0.11 14.71 5.98
CA PRO A 190 -1.17 14.05 6.72
C PRO A 190 -1.43 12.64 6.17
N ILE A 191 -0.48 11.73 6.42
CA ILE A 191 -0.56 10.33 5.98
C ILE A 191 -1.32 9.51 7.01
N ASP A 192 -2.29 8.73 6.54
CA ASP A 192 -3.15 7.88 7.34
C ASP A 192 -3.63 6.66 6.53
N LEU A 193 -4.40 5.76 7.13
CA LEU A 193 -5.14 4.76 6.37
C LEU A 193 -6.21 5.44 5.49
N PRO A 194 -6.51 4.91 4.30
CA PRO A 194 -7.61 5.42 3.49
C PRO A 194 -8.95 5.17 4.17
N THR A 195 -9.94 6.01 3.88
CA THR A 195 -11.32 5.68 4.19
C THR A 195 -11.84 4.63 3.21
N GLU A 196 -12.88 3.89 3.62
CA GLU A 196 -13.51 2.88 2.78
C GLU A 196 -14.03 3.48 1.45
N ALA A 197 -14.54 4.72 1.51
CA ALA A 197 -15.01 5.44 0.34
C ALA A 197 -13.86 5.87 -0.60
N GLN A 198 -12.73 6.32 -0.06
CA GLN A 198 -11.54 6.63 -0.85
C GLN A 198 -11.02 5.40 -1.57
N TRP A 199 -10.94 4.28 -0.85
CA TRP A 199 -10.47 3.02 -1.42
C TRP A 199 -11.38 2.54 -2.58
N GLU A 200 -12.71 2.50 -2.39
CA GLU A 200 -13.64 2.05 -3.43
C GLU A 200 -13.64 2.98 -4.65
N TYR A 201 -13.63 4.29 -4.43
CA TYR A 201 -13.55 5.27 -5.51
C TYR A 201 -12.31 5.06 -6.39
N ALA A 202 -11.17 4.82 -5.76
CA ALA A 202 -9.90 4.58 -6.44
C ALA A 202 -9.89 3.22 -7.16
N ALA A 203 -10.33 2.16 -6.51
CA ALA A 203 -10.43 0.82 -7.10
C ALA A 203 -11.30 0.81 -8.36
N ARG A 204 -12.36 1.61 -8.34
CA ARG A 204 -13.32 1.77 -9.44
C ARG A 204 -12.94 2.87 -10.44
N ASN A 205 -11.66 3.19 -10.56
CA ASN A 205 -11.17 4.22 -11.49
C ASN A 205 -12.01 5.51 -11.43
N ARG A 206 -12.07 6.11 -10.24
CA ARG A 206 -12.88 7.27 -9.88
C ARG A 206 -14.39 7.00 -9.93
N GLY A 207 -14.80 5.88 -9.31
CA GLY A 207 -16.19 5.54 -9.09
C GLY A 207 -16.95 5.01 -10.31
N LYS A 208 -16.27 4.56 -11.35
CA LYS A 208 -16.90 3.87 -12.48
C LYS A 208 -17.52 2.53 -12.05
N HIS A 209 -18.39 1.97 -12.87
CA HIS A 209 -19.02 0.68 -12.62
C HIS A 209 -18.08 -0.48 -13.04
N LEU A 210 -16.97 -0.65 -12.31
CA LEU A 210 -15.95 -1.68 -12.56
C LEU A 210 -15.99 -2.70 -11.41
N TYR A 211 -16.09 -3.98 -11.73
CA TYR A 211 -16.08 -5.06 -10.74
C TYR A 211 -14.69 -5.35 -10.20
N TYR A 212 -13.70 -5.32 -11.07
CA TYR A 212 -12.31 -5.60 -10.72
C TYR A 212 -11.44 -4.37 -10.95
N ALA A 213 -10.52 -4.12 -10.06
CA ALA A 213 -9.58 -3.02 -10.16
C ALA A 213 -8.34 -3.39 -11.00
N THR A 214 -8.58 -4.02 -12.12
CA THR A 214 -7.56 -4.38 -13.11
C THR A 214 -7.37 -3.27 -14.14
N ASN A 215 -6.43 -3.44 -15.06
CA ASN A 215 -6.15 -2.47 -16.11
C ASN A 215 -7.36 -2.20 -17.04
N ASN A 216 -8.24 -3.17 -17.21
CA ASN A 216 -9.43 -3.10 -18.07
C ASN A 216 -10.78 -3.28 -17.33
N GLY A 217 -10.76 -3.52 -16.01
CA GLY A 217 -11.96 -3.68 -15.19
C GLY A 217 -12.53 -5.09 -15.16
N TYR A 218 -11.90 -6.06 -15.81
CA TYR A 218 -12.34 -7.46 -15.89
C TYR A 218 -11.40 -8.42 -15.15
N LEU A 219 -11.95 -9.56 -14.78
CA LEU A 219 -11.17 -10.71 -14.34
C LEU A 219 -10.85 -11.57 -15.57
N GLU A 220 -9.59 -11.70 -15.89
CA GLU A 220 -9.11 -12.46 -17.05
C GLU A 220 -8.34 -13.71 -16.60
N ARG A 221 -8.48 -14.78 -17.36
CA ARG A 221 -7.86 -16.05 -17.10
C ARG A 221 -6.83 -16.36 -18.19
N LYS A 222 -5.73 -17.02 -17.82
CA LYS A 222 -4.76 -17.55 -18.78
C LYS A 222 -5.46 -18.52 -19.73
N GLY A 223 -5.35 -18.27 -21.03
CA GLY A 223 -6.04 -19.04 -22.07
C GLY A 223 -7.34 -18.42 -22.57
N ASP A 224 -7.92 -17.46 -21.87
CA ASP A 224 -8.93 -16.59 -22.45
C ASP A 224 -8.19 -15.59 -23.33
N GLN A 225 -8.20 -15.82 -24.64
CA GLN A 225 -7.54 -14.96 -25.61
C GLN A 225 -8.30 -13.64 -25.76
N HIS A 226 -8.03 -12.72 -24.86
CA HIS A 226 -8.59 -11.37 -24.96
C HIS A 226 -7.55 -10.42 -25.55
N LEU A 227 -7.95 -9.74 -26.61
CA LEU A 227 -7.18 -8.68 -27.24
C LEU A 227 -7.41 -7.38 -26.47
N VAL A 228 -6.43 -6.96 -25.69
CA VAL A 228 -6.39 -5.60 -25.15
C VAL A 228 -5.53 -4.78 -26.12
N ASP A 229 -6.14 -3.77 -26.76
CA ASP A 229 -5.49 -2.92 -27.79
C ASP A 229 -4.78 -3.73 -28.90
N GLY A 230 -5.38 -4.85 -29.32
CA GLY A 230 -4.82 -5.71 -30.37
C GLY A 230 -3.62 -6.56 -29.92
N ARG A 231 -3.36 -6.66 -28.64
CA ARG A 231 -2.29 -7.49 -28.06
C ARG A 231 -2.86 -8.57 -27.15
N TYR A 232 -2.34 -9.79 -27.28
CA TYR A 232 -2.58 -10.83 -26.29
C TYR A 232 -1.80 -10.50 -25.01
N VAL A 233 -2.49 -10.41 -23.90
CA VAL A 233 -1.84 -10.24 -22.61
C VAL A 233 -1.60 -11.64 -22.03
N ASP A 234 -0.33 -12.02 -21.92
CA ASP A 234 0.09 -13.28 -21.32
C ASP A 234 0.35 -13.07 -19.82
N TYR A 235 -0.53 -13.59 -18.97
CA TYR A 235 -0.35 -13.61 -17.53
C TYR A 235 0.43 -14.88 -17.14
N THR A 236 1.73 -14.76 -16.96
CA THR A 236 2.70 -15.85 -17.00
C THR A 236 2.74 -16.79 -15.80
N LYS A 237 2.07 -16.54 -14.68
CA LYS A 237 2.20 -17.40 -13.49
C LYS A 237 0.91 -17.98 -12.96
N ASP A 238 -0.12 -17.16 -12.86
CA ASP A 238 -1.42 -17.59 -12.37
C ASP A 238 -2.44 -17.60 -13.51
N GLU A 239 -3.47 -18.40 -13.38
CA GLU A 239 -4.55 -18.44 -14.36
C GLU A 239 -5.33 -17.14 -14.45
N TRP A 240 -5.10 -16.16 -13.54
CA TRP A 240 -5.86 -14.93 -13.38
C TRP A 240 -4.97 -13.67 -13.44
N ASN A 241 -5.54 -12.54 -13.81
CA ASN A 241 -4.87 -11.24 -13.85
C ASN A 241 -4.92 -10.46 -12.51
N ILE A 242 -5.21 -11.15 -11.43
CA ILE A 242 -5.16 -10.63 -10.05
C ILE A 242 -4.37 -11.59 -9.17
N GLY A 243 -3.76 -11.07 -8.09
CA GLY A 243 -3.06 -11.87 -7.11
C GLY A 243 -3.98 -12.82 -6.36
N SER A 244 -3.46 -14.01 -6.03
CA SER A 244 -4.14 -14.92 -5.14
C SER A 244 -4.25 -14.31 -3.74
N SER A 245 -5.41 -14.39 -3.12
CA SER A 245 -5.58 -14.03 -1.72
C SER A 245 -5.17 -15.13 -0.74
N THR A 246 -4.65 -16.25 -1.24
CA THR A 246 -4.21 -17.39 -0.44
C THR A 246 -2.70 -17.54 -0.35
N ASP A 247 -1.96 -16.76 -1.13
CA ASP A 247 -0.49 -16.77 -1.16
C ASP A 247 0.04 -15.33 -1.05
N LEU A 248 1.16 -15.15 -0.35
CA LEU A 248 1.86 -13.87 -0.35
C LEU A 248 2.47 -13.63 -1.72
N ASN A 249 1.95 -12.65 -2.43
CA ASN A 249 2.47 -12.25 -3.71
C ASN A 249 3.37 -11.02 -3.59
N GLN A 250 4.28 -10.89 -4.55
CA GLN A 250 5.01 -9.64 -4.73
C GLN A 250 4.03 -8.55 -5.16
N ILE A 251 4.22 -7.35 -4.64
CA ILE A 251 3.52 -6.18 -5.14
C ILE A 251 3.82 -5.96 -6.63
N LYS A 252 2.85 -5.39 -7.35
CA LYS A 252 3.01 -5.00 -8.77
C LYS A 252 3.29 -6.18 -9.71
N LEU A 253 2.83 -7.37 -9.34
CA LEU A 253 2.98 -8.55 -10.20
C LEU A 253 2.08 -8.43 -11.46
N TYR A 254 0.95 -7.79 -11.34
CA TYR A 254 -0.05 -7.58 -12.39
C TYR A 254 -0.13 -6.12 -12.81
N PRO A 255 -0.65 -5.82 -14.02
CA PRO A 255 -0.83 -4.45 -14.48
C PRO A 255 -1.72 -3.62 -13.53
N PRO A 256 -1.41 -2.33 -13.32
CA PRO A 256 -2.22 -1.47 -12.46
C PRO A 256 -3.57 -1.13 -13.12
N ASN A 257 -4.52 -0.66 -12.31
CA ASN A 257 -5.72 -0.03 -12.84
C ASN A 257 -5.37 1.29 -13.58
N PRO A 258 -6.29 1.92 -14.32
CA PRO A 258 -6.01 3.13 -15.10
C PRO A 258 -5.53 4.35 -14.29
N LEU A 259 -5.64 4.33 -12.95
CA LEU A 259 -5.06 5.33 -12.07
C LEU A 259 -3.60 5.04 -11.68
N GLY A 260 -3.05 3.89 -12.07
CA GLY A 260 -1.71 3.47 -11.66
C GLY A 260 -1.67 2.76 -10.30
N LEU A 261 -2.82 2.27 -9.81
CA LEU A 261 -2.92 1.54 -8.54
C LEU A 261 -2.87 0.04 -8.80
N TYR A 262 -1.98 -0.65 -8.11
CA TYR A 262 -1.76 -2.09 -8.22
C TYR A 262 -2.53 -2.85 -7.14
N ASP A 263 -2.86 -4.09 -7.43
CA ASP A 263 -3.30 -5.13 -6.48
C ASP A 263 -4.57 -4.76 -5.68
N MET A 264 -5.41 -3.85 -6.19
CA MET A 264 -6.66 -3.44 -5.52
C MET A 264 -7.81 -4.47 -5.66
N SER A 265 -7.59 -5.58 -6.36
CA SER A 265 -8.52 -6.71 -6.46
C SER A 265 -7.74 -8.01 -6.34
N GLY A 266 -7.28 -8.34 -5.15
CA GLY A 266 -6.48 -9.52 -4.88
C GLY A 266 -5.34 -9.24 -3.92
N ASN A 267 -4.36 -10.13 -3.85
CA ASN A 267 -3.21 -10.10 -2.98
C ASN A 267 -3.60 -10.13 -1.49
N VAL A 268 -3.96 -9.02 -0.85
CA VAL A 268 -4.36 -9.00 0.56
C VAL A 268 -5.64 -8.20 0.79
N MET A 269 -6.33 -8.49 1.90
CA MET A 269 -7.34 -7.60 2.45
C MET A 269 -6.66 -6.42 3.14
N GLU A 270 -7.09 -5.23 2.82
CA GLU A 270 -6.52 -3.99 3.32
C GLU A 270 -7.38 -3.38 4.42
N TRP A 271 -6.73 -2.97 5.53
CA TRP A 271 -7.38 -2.22 6.59
C TRP A 271 -7.76 -0.82 6.13
N MET A 272 -9.04 -0.45 6.42
CA MET A 272 -9.53 0.93 6.25
C MET A 272 -9.52 1.68 7.58
N ASN A 273 -9.57 3.00 7.50
CA ASN A 273 -9.69 3.84 8.70
C ASN A 273 -11.05 3.68 9.40
N ASP A 274 -12.06 3.35 8.65
CA ASP A 274 -13.45 3.29 9.05
C ASP A 274 -13.74 2.17 10.05
N TRP A 275 -14.55 2.47 11.06
CA TRP A 275 -15.29 1.43 11.76
C TRP A 275 -16.30 0.79 10.81
N TYR A 276 -16.57 -0.48 10.98
CA TYR A 276 -17.54 -1.22 10.18
C TYR A 276 -18.91 -1.27 10.86
N SER A 277 -19.96 -0.92 10.10
CA SER A 277 -21.36 -1.26 10.38
C SER A 277 -22.04 -1.70 9.10
N GLU A 278 -22.92 -2.70 9.20
CA GLU A 278 -23.68 -3.21 8.05
C GLU A 278 -24.65 -2.18 7.49
N ASP A 279 -25.21 -1.33 8.34
CA ASP A 279 -26.23 -0.33 8.00
C ASP A 279 -25.65 1.06 7.70
N TYR A 280 -24.35 1.26 7.87
CA TYR A 280 -23.72 2.59 7.73
C TYR A 280 -24.03 3.26 6.39
N TYR A 281 -24.04 2.52 5.29
CA TYR A 281 -24.29 3.09 3.96
C TYR A 281 -25.68 3.71 3.83
N GLN A 282 -26.67 3.28 4.63
CA GLN A 282 -28.00 3.88 4.64
C GLN A 282 -28.05 5.26 5.32
N HIS A 283 -27.03 5.58 6.11
CA HIS A 283 -26.95 6.78 6.94
C HIS A 283 -25.66 7.55 6.71
N SER A 284 -24.83 7.11 5.76
CA SER A 284 -23.54 7.74 5.45
C SER A 284 -23.74 9.19 5.02
N PRO A 285 -22.94 10.14 5.52
CA PRO A 285 -22.90 11.48 4.96
C PRO A 285 -22.43 11.42 3.51
N GLU A 286 -22.94 12.32 2.67
CA GLU A 286 -22.54 12.39 1.26
C GLU A 286 -21.09 12.84 1.09
N ILE A 287 -20.60 13.75 1.92
CA ILE A 287 -19.29 14.40 1.73
C ILE A 287 -18.25 13.77 2.64
N ASP A 288 -17.17 13.24 2.03
CA ASP A 288 -16.00 12.69 2.69
C ASP A 288 -16.34 11.76 3.88
N PRO A 289 -17.17 10.69 3.69
CA PRO A 289 -17.57 9.81 4.78
C PRO A 289 -16.36 9.11 5.42
N GLN A 290 -16.40 9.00 6.77
CA GLN A 290 -15.31 8.49 7.60
C GLN A 290 -15.67 7.17 8.33
N GLY A 291 -16.79 6.56 7.97
CA GLY A 291 -17.34 5.44 8.71
C GLY A 291 -18.10 5.86 9.98
N PRO A 292 -18.66 4.91 10.72
CA PRO A 292 -19.26 5.15 12.03
C PRO A 292 -18.24 5.76 13.00
N SER A 293 -18.71 6.54 13.99
CA SER A 293 -17.84 7.17 15.00
C SER A 293 -17.19 6.15 15.95
N SER A 294 -17.77 4.96 16.07
CA SER A 294 -17.25 3.86 16.91
C SER A 294 -17.74 2.51 16.39
N GLY A 295 -17.09 1.45 16.85
CA GLY A 295 -17.46 0.08 16.48
C GLY A 295 -16.58 -0.95 17.17
N THR A 296 -16.78 -2.22 16.86
CA THR A 296 -15.97 -3.35 17.36
C THR A 296 -15.11 -3.96 16.27
N LYS A 297 -15.37 -3.63 15.02
CA LYS A 297 -14.66 -4.12 13.84
C LYS A 297 -14.27 -2.97 12.93
N LYS A 298 -13.18 -3.13 12.22
CA LYS A 298 -12.73 -2.20 11.17
C LYS A 298 -13.13 -2.73 9.79
N ALA A 299 -13.44 -1.82 8.88
CA ALA A 299 -13.71 -2.16 7.49
C ALA A 299 -12.42 -2.65 6.81
N MET A 300 -12.58 -3.61 5.90
CA MET A 300 -11.51 -4.14 5.06
C MET A 300 -11.99 -4.24 3.62
N ARG A 301 -11.03 -4.08 2.70
CA ARG A 301 -11.24 -4.14 1.25
C ARG A 301 -10.11 -4.94 0.58
N GLY A 302 -10.22 -5.22 -0.72
CA GLY A 302 -9.12 -5.70 -1.56
C GLY A 302 -9.27 -7.12 -2.09
N VAL A 303 -10.12 -7.96 -1.53
CA VAL A 303 -10.31 -9.32 -2.03
C VAL A 303 -11.50 -9.41 -3.00
N GLY A 304 -11.17 -9.65 -4.27
CA GLY A 304 -12.15 -9.87 -5.33
C GLY A 304 -12.77 -8.58 -5.87
N LEU A 305 -14.10 -8.45 -5.77
CA LEU A 305 -14.83 -7.33 -6.35
C LEU A 305 -14.50 -5.98 -5.67
N THR A 306 -14.42 -4.92 -6.45
CA THR A 306 -14.18 -3.55 -5.95
C THR A 306 -15.22 -3.07 -4.94
N THR A 307 -16.43 -3.64 -5.00
CA THR A 307 -17.55 -3.34 -4.09
C THR A 307 -17.62 -4.28 -2.90
N SER A 308 -16.82 -5.35 -2.88
CA SER A 308 -16.82 -6.31 -1.77
C SER A 308 -16.35 -5.66 -0.49
N ARG A 309 -17.19 -5.69 0.52
CA ARG A 309 -16.89 -5.23 1.88
C ARG A 309 -16.58 -6.42 2.77
N SER A 310 -15.61 -6.27 3.61
CA SER A 310 -15.31 -7.20 4.69
C SER A 310 -15.05 -6.42 5.98
N SER A 311 -14.98 -7.14 7.08
CA SER A 311 -14.65 -6.55 8.37
C SER A 311 -13.97 -7.55 9.27
N ASN A 312 -13.10 -7.05 10.14
CA ASN A 312 -12.49 -7.91 11.15
C ASN A 312 -12.33 -7.20 12.49
N ALA A 313 -12.16 -7.98 13.55
CA ALA A 313 -11.79 -7.48 14.86
C ALA A 313 -10.45 -6.72 14.75
N ILE A 314 -10.32 -5.66 15.55
CA ILE A 314 -9.12 -4.79 15.51
C ILE A 314 -7.83 -5.49 15.96
N VAL A 315 -7.95 -6.64 16.61
CA VAL A 315 -6.83 -7.47 17.07
C VAL A 315 -7.05 -8.90 16.60
N GLN A 316 -6.01 -9.48 16.04
CA GLN A 316 -5.95 -10.89 15.66
C GLN A 316 -5.03 -11.63 16.65
N GLU A 317 -5.32 -12.88 16.95
CA GLU A 317 -4.46 -13.71 17.80
C GLU A 317 -3.08 -13.97 17.17
N LYS A 318 -3.05 -14.06 15.84
CA LYS A 318 -1.84 -14.33 15.04
C LYS A 318 -1.79 -13.39 13.84
N TYR A 319 -0.61 -13.23 13.26
CA TYR A 319 -0.49 -12.64 11.92
C TYR A 319 -1.33 -13.44 10.94
N HIS A 320 -2.17 -12.74 10.21
CA HIS A 320 -2.95 -13.34 9.15
C HIS A 320 -2.35 -12.86 7.83
N LEU A 321 -1.73 -13.76 7.09
CA LEU A 321 -0.97 -13.44 5.86
C LEU A 321 -1.75 -12.60 4.84
N TYR A 322 -3.08 -12.61 4.94
CA TYR A 322 -3.97 -11.91 4.01
C TYR A 322 -4.46 -10.55 4.52
N TYR A 323 -3.97 -10.06 5.66
CA TYR A 323 -4.38 -8.77 6.23
C TYR A 323 -3.24 -7.78 6.18
N GLY A 324 -3.22 -6.99 5.09
CA GLY A 324 -2.29 -5.91 4.86
C GLY A 324 -2.96 -4.54 4.91
N PHE A 325 -2.33 -3.57 4.29
CA PHE A 325 -2.85 -2.20 4.18
C PHE A 325 -2.05 -1.39 3.18
N ARG A 326 -2.59 -0.26 2.76
CA ARG A 326 -1.86 0.83 2.09
C ARG A 326 -2.18 2.16 2.75
N CYS A 327 -1.28 3.15 2.64
CA CYS A 327 -1.49 4.46 3.22
C CYS A 327 -2.08 5.45 2.20
N ALA A 328 -2.71 6.50 2.70
CA ALA A 328 -3.24 7.61 1.93
C ALA A 328 -2.77 8.95 2.50
N VAL A 329 -2.60 9.95 1.66
CA VAL A 329 -2.36 11.34 2.07
C VAL A 329 -3.67 12.11 2.03
N GLN A 330 -4.12 12.58 3.19
CA GLN A 330 -5.39 13.26 3.41
C GLN A 330 -5.30 14.76 3.07
N GLN A 331 -4.69 15.10 1.94
CA GLN A 331 -4.48 16.48 1.51
C GLN A 331 -5.04 16.70 0.11
N LYS A 332 -5.67 17.88 -0.10
CA LYS A 332 -6.38 18.24 -1.35
C LYS A 332 -5.47 18.59 -2.53
N THR A 333 -4.18 18.78 -2.28
CA THR A 333 -3.17 19.12 -3.30
C THR A 333 -2.19 17.98 -3.49
N THR A 334 -1.50 17.96 -4.63
CA THR A 334 -0.44 16.99 -4.88
C THR A 334 0.72 17.18 -3.90
N ILE A 335 1.39 16.09 -3.48
CA ILE A 335 2.50 16.15 -2.51
C ILE A 335 3.79 16.74 -3.11
N ASN A 336 3.96 16.70 -4.43
CA ASN A 336 5.17 17.12 -5.13
C ASN A 336 4.95 18.37 -6.00
N SER A 337 3.86 19.13 -5.81
CA SER A 337 3.72 20.41 -6.49
C SER A 337 4.70 21.42 -5.89
N THR A 338 5.82 21.65 -6.55
CA THR A 338 6.57 22.89 -6.39
C THR A 338 5.60 24.04 -6.64
N LYS A 339 5.38 24.87 -5.63
CA LYS A 339 4.67 26.14 -5.78
C LYS A 339 5.45 27.09 -6.67
#